data_961c930d1be66f1b94c3d1be9a3a3985
#
_entry.id   961c930d1be66f1b94c3d1be9a3a3985
#
_cell.length_a   1.000
_cell.length_b   1.000
_cell.length_c   1.000
_cell.angle_alpha   90.00
_cell.angle_beta   90.00
_cell.angle_gamma   90.00
#
_symmetry.space_group_name_H-M   'P 1'
#
loop_
_entity.id
_entity.type
_entity.pdbx_description
1 polymer ?
#
loop_
_entity_poly.entity_id
_entity_poly.type
_entity_poly.pdbx_seq_one_letter_code
_entity_poly.pdbx_strand_id
1 'polypeptide(L)'
;MNSWLFLGLLLAHVIGDFYLQNDKYCAQKEERKFRSWFLYVHSLIIGGVSWAAVPVYEFRFYALAIAFSHLVIDAIKTYSPKGLWNFVIDQISHLAILIIVTFSFDTTTKLPIQSMDCNGSYSIPLFILALLLCIKPANILIKLVLKKYQVGETQSCENIKNAGALIGNLERILTSYSLSLGNMKQSVLS
;
A
#
# COMPACT_ATOMS: atom_id res chain seq x y z
N MET A 1 16.79 1.48 12.17
CA MET A 1 15.89 1.45 10.99
C MET A 1 15.59 2.88 10.59
N ASN A 2 15.91 3.26 9.40
CA ASN A 2 15.64 4.60 8.89
C ASN A 2 14.14 4.76 8.60
N SER A 3 13.45 5.57 9.41
CA SER A 3 11.99 5.75 9.32
C SER A 3 11.56 6.42 8.00
N TRP A 4 12.39 7.31 7.44
CA TRP A 4 12.12 7.93 6.14
C TRP A 4 12.18 6.94 4.99
N LEU A 5 13.21 6.07 4.99
CA LEU A 5 13.35 5.02 4.00
C LEU A 5 12.15 4.07 4.03
N PHE A 6 11.77 3.61 5.23
CA PHE A 6 10.62 2.73 5.39
C PHE A 6 9.32 3.39 4.94
N LEU A 7 9.08 4.65 5.32
CA LEU A 7 7.89 5.40 4.93
C LEU A 7 7.81 5.59 3.40
N GLY A 8 8.93 5.91 2.75
CA GLY A 8 9.02 6.03 1.30
C GLY A 8 8.70 4.72 0.58
N LEU A 9 9.27 3.61 1.05
CA LEU A 9 9.00 2.27 0.50
C LEU A 9 7.56 1.82 0.72
N LEU A 10 6.99 2.12 1.89
CA LEU A 10 5.61 1.82 2.19
C LEU A 10 4.64 2.62 1.31
N LEU A 11 4.91 3.91 1.09
CA LEU A 11 4.16 4.73 0.15
C LEU A 11 4.25 4.16 -1.28
N ALA A 12 5.45 3.81 -1.73
CA ALA A 12 5.68 3.21 -3.04
C ALA A 12 4.88 1.91 -3.21
N HIS A 13 4.88 1.05 -2.20
CA HIS A 13 4.12 -0.21 -2.21
C HIS A 13 2.61 0.05 -2.27
N VAL A 14 2.07 0.93 -1.41
CA VAL A 14 0.63 1.26 -1.41
C VAL A 14 0.19 1.85 -2.74
N ILE A 15 0.97 2.76 -3.32
CA ILE A 15 0.68 3.34 -4.64
C ILE A 15 0.71 2.24 -5.71
N GLY A 16 1.75 1.42 -5.72
CA GLY A 16 1.92 0.36 -6.71
C GLY A 16 0.82 -0.69 -6.66
N ASP A 17 0.52 -1.20 -5.48
CA ASP A 17 -0.43 -2.31 -5.30
C ASP A 17 -1.89 -1.90 -5.42
N PHE A 18 -2.25 -0.72 -4.90
CA PHE A 18 -3.64 -0.33 -4.86
C PHE A 18 -4.04 0.70 -5.92
N TYR A 19 -3.13 1.56 -6.38
CA TYR A 19 -3.47 2.65 -7.29
C TYR A 19 -3.02 2.41 -8.73
N LEU A 20 -1.86 1.80 -8.95
CA LEU A 20 -1.38 1.46 -10.29
C LEU A 20 -1.94 0.14 -10.82
N GLN A 21 -2.52 -0.68 -9.96
CA GLN A 21 -3.17 -1.93 -10.35
C GLN A 21 -4.65 -1.71 -10.68
N ASN A 22 -5.09 -2.17 -11.86
CA ASN A 22 -6.48 -2.10 -12.30
C ASN A 22 -7.19 -3.46 -12.09
N ASP A 23 -8.47 -3.43 -11.72
CA ASP A 23 -9.30 -4.63 -11.46
C ASP A 23 -9.33 -5.61 -12.64
N LYS A 24 -9.31 -5.09 -13.89
CA LYS A 24 -9.27 -5.93 -15.10
C LYS A 24 -8.00 -6.78 -15.18
N TYR A 25 -6.86 -6.18 -14.85
CA TYR A 25 -5.57 -6.87 -14.85
C TYR A 25 -5.43 -7.83 -13.67
N CYS A 26 -6.05 -7.52 -12.53
CA CYS A 26 -6.16 -8.43 -11.39
C CYS A 26 -6.91 -9.70 -11.80
N ALA A 27 -8.06 -9.57 -12.46
CA ALA A 27 -8.83 -10.70 -12.95
C ALA A 27 -8.03 -11.54 -13.96
N GLN A 28 -7.34 -10.90 -14.91
CA GLN A 28 -6.49 -11.59 -15.88
C GLN A 28 -5.32 -12.34 -15.20
N LYS A 29 -4.73 -11.77 -14.16
CA LYS A 29 -3.66 -12.39 -13.35
C LYS A 29 -4.16 -13.67 -12.68
N GLU A 30 -5.40 -13.64 -12.15
CA GLU A 30 -6.03 -14.80 -11.52
C GLU A 30 -6.40 -15.91 -12.50
N GLU A 31 -6.86 -15.57 -13.70
CA GLU A 31 -7.21 -16.57 -14.73
C GLU A 31 -5.97 -17.23 -15.34
N ARG A 32 -4.98 -16.43 -15.72
CA ARG A 32 -3.80 -16.89 -16.47
C ARG A 32 -2.65 -17.32 -15.57
N LYS A 33 -2.70 -16.99 -14.27
CA LYS A 33 -1.67 -17.33 -13.28
C LYS A 33 -0.27 -16.90 -13.77
N PHE A 34 0.71 -17.82 -13.76
CA PHE A 34 2.07 -17.55 -14.26
C PHE A 34 2.16 -17.17 -15.75
N ARG A 35 1.12 -17.46 -16.54
CA ARG A 35 1.06 -17.06 -17.95
C ARG A 35 0.61 -15.62 -18.15
N SER A 36 0.25 -14.89 -17.09
CA SER A 36 -0.13 -13.49 -17.17
C SER A 36 1.13 -12.62 -17.28
N TRP A 37 1.32 -11.95 -18.41
CA TRP A 37 2.40 -10.98 -18.59
C TRP A 37 2.31 -9.84 -17.59
N PHE A 38 1.10 -9.50 -17.17
CA PHE A 38 0.84 -8.43 -16.21
C PHE A 38 1.45 -8.72 -14.83
N LEU A 39 1.56 -9.99 -14.43
CA LEU A 39 2.22 -10.39 -13.20
C LEU A 39 3.67 -9.88 -13.16
N TYR A 40 4.40 -10.04 -14.26
CA TYR A 40 5.80 -9.63 -14.40
C TYR A 40 5.94 -8.11 -14.49
N VAL A 41 5.12 -7.47 -15.33
CA VAL A 41 5.15 -6.01 -15.50
C VAL A 41 4.78 -5.31 -14.20
N HIS A 42 3.77 -5.79 -13.47
CA HIS A 42 3.39 -5.22 -12.18
C HIS A 42 4.53 -5.29 -11.16
N SER A 43 5.20 -6.43 -11.07
CA SER A 43 6.36 -6.58 -10.16
C SER A 43 7.51 -5.64 -10.54
N LEU A 44 7.76 -5.42 -11.83
CA LEU A 44 8.74 -4.44 -12.30
C LEU A 44 8.32 -2.99 -11.97
N ILE A 45 7.04 -2.68 -12.09
CA ILE A 45 6.50 -1.37 -11.68
C ILE A 45 6.73 -1.15 -10.18
N ILE A 46 6.46 -2.14 -9.33
CA ILE A 46 6.72 -2.06 -7.89
C ILE A 46 8.19 -1.79 -7.61
N GLY A 47 9.11 -2.51 -8.25
CA GLY A 47 10.55 -2.27 -8.14
C GLY A 47 10.94 -0.87 -8.60
N GLY A 48 10.41 -0.42 -9.74
CA GLY A 48 10.68 0.91 -10.29
C GLY A 48 10.18 2.04 -9.39
N VAL A 49 8.95 1.92 -8.86
CA VAL A 49 8.39 2.91 -7.92
C VAL A 49 9.15 2.91 -6.59
N SER A 50 9.58 1.73 -6.11
CA SER A 50 10.43 1.63 -4.92
C SER A 50 11.79 2.30 -5.12
N TRP A 51 12.40 2.13 -6.31
CA TRP A 51 13.65 2.83 -6.64
C TRP A 51 13.44 4.34 -6.79
N ALA A 52 12.33 4.77 -7.39
CA ALA A 52 11.99 6.19 -7.49
C ALA A 52 11.75 6.85 -6.12
N ALA A 53 11.21 6.10 -5.16
CA ALA A 53 11.05 6.56 -3.78
C ALA A 53 12.39 6.72 -3.03
N VAL A 54 13.42 5.95 -3.44
CA VAL A 54 14.78 5.98 -2.88
C VAL A 54 15.78 6.13 -4.04
N PRO A 55 15.94 7.34 -4.61
CA PRO A 55 16.70 7.55 -5.85
C PRO A 55 18.22 7.53 -5.59
N VAL A 56 18.71 6.49 -4.94
CA VAL A 56 20.11 6.24 -4.65
C VAL A 56 20.58 5.07 -5.52
N TYR A 57 21.73 5.23 -6.16
CA TYR A 57 22.22 4.23 -7.12
C TYR A 57 22.42 2.86 -6.46
N GLU A 58 22.89 2.84 -5.23
CA GLU A 58 23.14 1.64 -4.43
C GLU A 58 21.83 0.88 -4.13
N PHE A 59 20.69 1.57 -4.10
CA PHE A 59 19.39 0.97 -3.81
C PHE A 59 18.86 0.09 -4.95
N ARG A 60 19.40 0.18 -6.17
CA ARG A 60 18.92 -0.58 -7.34
C ARG A 60 18.81 -2.09 -7.11
N PHE A 61 19.77 -2.69 -6.40
CA PHE A 61 19.76 -4.12 -6.10
C PHE A 61 18.65 -4.50 -5.11
N TYR A 62 18.38 -3.62 -4.15
CA TYR A 62 17.27 -3.77 -3.21
C TYR A 62 15.92 -3.58 -3.90
N ALA A 63 15.81 -2.65 -4.83
CA ALA A 63 14.62 -2.47 -5.66
C ALA A 63 14.33 -3.71 -6.52
N LEU A 64 15.37 -4.34 -7.10
CA LEU A 64 15.23 -5.62 -7.81
C LEU A 64 14.82 -6.75 -6.87
N ALA A 65 15.36 -6.80 -5.65
CA ALA A 65 14.95 -7.77 -4.63
C ALA A 65 13.47 -7.58 -4.23
N ILE A 66 13.01 -6.32 -4.09
CA ILE A 66 11.59 -6.01 -3.86
C ILE A 66 10.75 -6.49 -5.05
N ALA A 67 11.14 -6.20 -6.29
CA ALA A 67 10.41 -6.64 -7.47
C ALA A 67 10.30 -8.16 -7.54
N PHE A 68 11.40 -8.87 -7.29
CA PHE A 68 11.43 -10.33 -7.31
C PHE A 68 10.58 -10.96 -6.20
N SER A 69 10.72 -10.47 -4.97
CA SER A 69 9.91 -10.95 -3.85
C SER A 69 8.42 -10.67 -4.06
N HIS A 70 8.08 -9.48 -4.60
CA HIS A 70 6.71 -9.14 -4.97
C HIS A 70 6.15 -10.10 -6.03
N LEU A 71 6.94 -10.42 -7.06
CA LEU A 71 6.57 -11.41 -8.07
C LEU A 71 6.25 -12.78 -7.44
N VAL A 72 7.08 -13.25 -6.53
CA VAL A 72 6.89 -14.54 -5.87
C VAL A 72 5.63 -14.56 -5.00
N ILE A 73 5.43 -13.52 -4.18
CA ILE A 73 4.25 -13.42 -3.30
C ILE A 73 2.97 -13.35 -4.14
N ASP A 74 2.94 -12.50 -5.16
CA ASP A 74 1.80 -12.36 -6.08
C ASP A 74 1.51 -13.66 -6.86
N ALA A 75 2.56 -14.37 -7.27
CA ALA A 75 2.41 -15.65 -7.92
C ALA A 75 1.77 -16.69 -6.99
N ILE A 76 2.21 -16.79 -5.73
CA ILE A 76 1.61 -17.68 -4.72
C ILE A 76 0.14 -17.29 -4.47
N LYS A 77 -0.16 -16.00 -4.38
CA LYS A 77 -1.51 -15.46 -4.20
C LYS A 77 -2.47 -15.92 -5.30
N THR A 78 -2.02 -16.02 -6.57
CA THR A 78 -2.89 -16.47 -7.68
C THR A 78 -3.36 -17.91 -7.55
N TYR A 79 -2.69 -18.73 -6.73
CA TYR A 79 -3.08 -20.13 -6.44
C TYR A 79 -3.88 -20.27 -5.14
N SER A 80 -3.95 -19.23 -4.36
CA SER A 80 -4.61 -19.25 -3.06
C SER A 80 -6.11 -18.91 -3.17
N PRO A 81 -6.98 -19.45 -2.32
CA PRO A 81 -8.42 -19.14 -2.34
C PRO A 81 -8.67 -17.66 -2.04
N LYS A 82 -9.65 -17.06 -2.72
CA LYS A 82 -10.03 -15.67 -2.49
C LYS A 82 -10.66 -15.51 -1.11
N GLY A 83 -10.19 -14.54 -0.33
CA GLY A 83 -10.79 -14.26 0.97
C GLY A 83 -10.00 -13.27 1.80
N LEU A 84 -10.61 -12.92 2.94
CA LEU A 84 -10.03 -11.96 3.88
C LEU A 84 -8.63 -12.38 4.35
N TRP A 85 -8.47 -13.64 4.77
CA TRP A 85 -7.20 -14.12 5.31
C TRP A 85 -6.07 -14.11 4.29
N ASN A 86 -6.37 -14.48 3.05
CA ASN A 86 -5.38 -14.41 1.97
C ASN A 86 -4.93 -12.99 1.68
N PHE A 87 -5.87 -12.04 1.67
CA PHE A 87 -5.54 -10.63 1.51
C PHE A 87 -4.64 -10.14 2.65
N VAL A 88 -4.96 -10.49 3.90
CA VAL A 88 -4.17 -10.08 5.07
C VAL A 88 -2.77 -10.69 5.05
N ILE A 89 -2.66 -12.00 4.77
CA ILE A 89 -1.36 -12.69 4.68
C ILE A 89 -0.49 -12.08 3.56
N ASP A 90 -1.08 -11.82 2.42
CA ASP A 90 -0.43 -11.17 1.30
C ASP A 90 0.17 -9.81 1.68
N GLN A 91 -0.62 -8.95 2.31
CA GLN A 91 -0.15 -7.62 2.74
C GLN A 91 0.91 -7.70 3.83
N ILE A 92 0.78 -8.62 4.79
CA ILE A 92 1.80 -8.86 5.83
C ILE A 92 3.11 -9.36 5.20
N SER A 93 3.04 -10.22 4.19
CA SER A 93 4.22 -10.75 3.50
C SER A 93 5.00 -9.63 2.79
N HIS A 94 4.30 -8.75 2.07
CA HIS A 94 4.93 -7.59 1.43
C HIS A 94 5.55 -6.65 2.48
N LEU A 95 4.82 -6.35 3.56
CA LEU A 95 5.31 -5.50 4.65
C LEU A 95 6.58 -6.08 5.29
N ALA A 96 6.63 -7.40 5.52
CA ALA A 96 7.80 -8.07 6.08
C ALA A 96 9.04 -7.91 5.17
N ILE A 97 8.88 -8.04 3.84
CA ILE A 97 9.96 -7.80 2.88
C ILE A 97 10.44 -6.35 2.94
N LEU A 98 9.54 -5.38 2.99
CA LEU A 98 9.93 -3.97 3.09
C LEU A 98 10.72 -3.68 4.37
N ILE A 99 10.34 -4.28 5.49
CA ILE A 99 11.07 -4.17 6.77
C ILE A 99 12.48 -4.78 6.64
N ILE A 100 12.59 -5.99 6.07
CA ILE A 100 13.87 -6.68 5.87
C ILE A 100 14.78 -5.85 4.97
N VAL A 101 14.27 -5.34 3.85
CA VAL A 101 15.02 -4.50 2.92
C VAL A 101 15.48 -3.22 3.59
N THR A 102 14.60 -2.54 4.35
CA THR A 102 14.96 -1.32 5.08
C THR A 102 16.09 -1.57 6.07
N PHE A 103 16.02 -2.64 6.83
CA PHE A 103 17.08 -3.03 7.78
C PHE A 103 18.40 -3.34 7.06
N SER A 104 18.35 -4.14 6.00
CA SER A 104 19.53 -4.56 5.26
C SER A 104 20.21 -3.37 4.59
N PHE A 105 19.46 -2.45 4.03
CA PHE A 105 20.00 -1.26 3.39
C PHE A 105 20.59 -0.27 4.40
N ASP A 106 19.93 -0.05 5.54
CA ASP A 106 20.36 0.85 6.60
C ASP A 106 21.70 0.39 7.24
N THR A 107 21.91 -0.92 7.34
CA THR A 107 23.16 -1.49 7.89
C THR A 107 24.33 -1.45 6.91
N THR A 108 24.07 -1.55 5.61
CA THR A 108 25.11 -1.60 4.56
C THR A 108 25.52 -0.22 4.04
N THR A 109 24.60 0.71 4.00
CA THR A 109 24.81 2.09 3.52
C THR A 109 24.60 3.07 4.67
N LYS A 110 25.71 3.63 5.17
CA LYS A 110 25.64 4.81 6.05
C LYS A 110 25.25 6.03 5.21
N LEU A 111 23.99 6.05 4.74
CA LEU A 111 23.53 7.17 3.93
C LEU A 111 23.49 8.45 4.78
N PRO A 112 23.88 9.60 4.18
CA PRO A 112 23.67 10.92 4.77
C PRO A 112 22.17 11.32 4.81
N ILE A 113 21.24 10.36 4.61
CA ILE A 113 19.78 10.56 4.75
C ILE A 113 19.42 10.98 6.19
N GLN A 114 20.28 10.70 7.17
CA GLN A 114 20.18 11.29 8.52
C GLN A 114 20.29 12.82 8.53
N SER A 115 20.88 13.44 7.50
CA SER A 115 20.94 14.90 7.38
C SER A 115 19.71 15.52 6.69
N MET A 116 18.78 14.72 6.21
CA MET A 116 17.42 15.17 5.89
C MET A 116 16.52 15.14 7.16
N ASP A 117 17.09 15.45 8.31
CA ASP A 117 16.38 16.07 9.41
C ASP A 117 15.92 17.47 8.96
N CYS A 118 15.02 17.47 7.97
CA CYS A 118 14.13 18.59 7.76
C CYS A 118 13.33 18.68 9.04
N ASN A 119 13.75 19.58 9.93
CA ASN A 119 13.02 19.99 11.12
C ASN A 119 11.52 20.00 10.80
N GLY A 120 10.82 18.94 11.15
CA GLY A 120 9.39 19.03 11.32
C GLY A 120 8.50 18.40 10.29
N SER A 121 8.81 17.41 9.46
CA SER A 121 7.60 16.95 8.83
C SER A 121 7.58 15.53 8.27
N TYR A 122 7.65 14.53 9.14
CA TYR A 122 6.97 13.25 8.89
C TYR A 122 5.44 13.41 8.72
N SER A 123 4.87 14.53 9.16
CA SER A 123 3.43 14.76 9.17
C SER A 123 2.83 14.74 7.77
N ILE A 124 3.46 15.35 6.77
CA ILE A 124 2.90 15.38 5.40
C ILE A 124 2.93 14.00 4.72
N PRO A 125 4.09 13.30 4.63
CA PRO A 125 4.11 11.95 4.03
C PRO A 125 3.25 10.94 4.80
N LEU A 126 3.21 11.03 6.12
CA LEU A 126 2.38 10.18 6.96
C LEU A 126 0.90 10.45 6.73
N PHE A 127 0.50 11.71 6.58
CA PHE A 127 -0.86 12.10 6.27
C PHE A 127 -1.27 11.60 4.88
N ILE A 128 -0.40 11.73 3.87
CA ILE A 128 -0.64 11.18 2.53
C ILE A 128 -0.81 9.67 2.60
N LEU A 129 0.07 8.96 3.32
CA LEU A 129 -0.05 7.52 3.51
C LEU A 129 -1.38 7.14 4.18
N ALA A 130 -1.78 7.84 5.24
CA ALA A 130 -3.05 7.60 5.92
C ALA A 130 -4.24 7.77 4.98
N LEU A 131 -4.26 8.84 4.16
CA LEU A 131 -5.30 9.06 3.16
C LEU A 131 -5.34 7.92 2.12
N LEU A 132 -4.20 7.53 1.58
CA LEU A 132 -4.11 6.45 0.60
C LEU A 132 -4.61 5.13 1.18
N LEU A 133 -4.25 4.80 2.43
CA LEU A 133 -4.73 3.59 3.11
C LEU A 133 -6.23 3.64 3.37
N CYS A 134 -6.77 4.81 3.74
CA CYS A 134 -8.20 4.97 4.01
C CYS A 134 -9.07 4.82 2.75
N ILE A 135 -8.58 5.20 1.57
CA ILE A 135 -9.39 5.22 0.35
C ILE A 135 -9.53 3.82 -0.27
N LYS A 136 -8.44 3.21 -0.74
CA LYS A 136 -8.52 1.92 -1.46
C LYS A 136 -8.33 0.70 -0.57
N PRO A 137 -7.25 0.55 0.20
CA PRO A 137 -7.04 -0.63 1.04
C PRO A 137 -8.16 -0.87 2.04
N ALA A 138 -8.63 0.19 2.73
CA ALA A 138 -9.72 0.09 3.69
C ALA A 138 -11.02 -0.38 3.04
N ASN A 139 -11.37 0.11 1.84
CA ASN A 139 -12.57 -0.33 1.13
C ASN A 139 -12.49 -1.80 0.72
N ILE A 140 -11.33 -2.27 0.26
CA ILE A 140 -11.12 -3.68 -0.08
C ILE A 140 -11.30 -4.54 1.18
N LEU A 141 -10.67 -4.14 2.28
CA LEU A 141 -10.76 -4.85 3.56
C LEU A 141 -12.21 -4.93 4.05
N ILE A 142 -12.95 -3.80 4.04
CA ILE A 142 -14.36 -3.75 4.44
C ILE A 142 -15.20 -4.68 3.56
N LYS A 143 -15.04 -4.65 2.24
CA LYS A 143 -15.76 -5.56 1.33
C LYS A 143 -15.50 -7.02 1.65
N LEU A 144 -14.23 -7.39 1.94
CA LEU A 144 -13.86 -8.76 2.29
C LEU A 144 -14.42 -9.20 3.65
N VAL A 145 -14.46 -8.30 4.64
CA VAL A 145 -15.05 -8.55 5.96
C VAL A 145 -16.57 -8.74 5.81
N LEU A 146 -17.27 -7.82 5.16
CA LEU A 146 -18.70 -7.92 4.95
C LEU A 146 -19.09 -9.20 4.21
N LYS A 147 -18.34 -9.57 3.17
CA LYS A 147 -18.53 -10.82 2.43
C LYS A 147 -18.32 -12.05 3.32
N LYS A 148 -17.32 -12.03 4.19
CA LYS A 148 -17.02 -13.15 5.09
C LYS A 148 -18.13 -13.38 6.11
N TYR A 149 -18.72 -12.31 6.62
CA TYR A 149 -19.79 -12.38 7.65
C TYR A 149 -21.20 -12.26 7.07
N GLN A 150 -21.36 -12.29 5.73
CA GLN A 150 -22.66 -12.20 5.02
C GLN A 150 -23.51 -11.03 5.47
N VAL A 151 -22.88 -9.91 5.82
CA VAL A 151 -23.59 -8.70 6.23
C VAL A 151 -24.02 -7.94 4.97
N GLY A 152 -25.35 -7.72 4.80
CA GLY A 152 -25.88 -6.88 3.71
C GLY A 152 -26.43 -7.64 2.49
N GLU A 153 -26.63 -8.97 2.55
CA GLU A 153 -27.37 -9.73 1.53
C GLU A 153 -28.90 -9.59 1.70
N THR A 154 -29.41 -8.40 1.92
CA THR A 154 -30.83 -8.12 1.72
C THR A 154 -31.02 -7.63 0.29
N GLN A 155 -31.80 -8.39 -0.48
CA GLN A 155 -32.38 -7.98 -1.74
C GLN A 155 -33.16 -6.69 -1.52
N SER A 156 -32.57 -5.56 -1.77
CA SER A 156 -33.28 -4.29 -1.81
C SER A 156 -32.75 -3.43 -2.94
N CYS A 157 -33.66 -3.26 -3.88
CA CYS A 157 -33.82 -2.22 -4.87
C CYS A 157 -32.72 -1.13 -4.94
N GLU A 158 -32.23 -0.92 -6.17
CA GLU A 158 -31.69 0.35 -6.68
C GLU A 158 -30.66 1.07 -5.80
N ASN A 159 -29.72 0.37 -5.24
CA ASN A 159 -28.57 1.03 -4.64
C ASN A 159 -27.58 1.43 -5.74
N ILE A 160 -27.29 2.74 -5.81
CA ILE A 160 -26.24 3.29 -6.66
C ILE A 160 -24.97 2.44 -6.43
N LYS A 161 -24.53 1.78 -7.49
CA LYS A 161 -23.34 0.92 -7.46
C LYS A 161 -22.17 1.70 -6.84
N ASN A 162 -21.64 1.26 -5.72
CA ASN A 162 -20.56 1.88 -4.94
C ASN A 162 -20.93 3.09 -4.04
N ALA A 163 -22.21 3.40 -3.79
CA ALA A 163 -22.59 4.49 -2.88
C ALA A 163 -21.99 4.34 -1.48
N GLY A 164 -22.03 3.15 -0.89
CA GLY A 164 -21.41 2.88 0.40
C GLY A 164 -19.91 3.10 0.45
N ALA A 165 -19.20 2.76 -0.65
CA ALA A 165 -17.76 3.02 -0.75
C ALA A 165 -17.47 4.53 -0.86
N LEU A 166 -18.30 5.28 -1.59
CA LEU A 166 -18.18 6.73 -1.73
C LEU A 166 -18.42 7.44 -0.39
N ILE A 167 -19.49 7.10 0.31
CA ILE A 167 -19.82 7.66 1.63
C ILE A 167 -18.70 7.36 2.63
N GLY A 168 -18.27 6.11 2.72
CA GLY A 168 -17.19 5.73 3.63
C GLY A 168 -15.85 6.41 3.31
N ASN A 169 -15.54 6.67 2.04
CA ASN A 169 -14.36 7.44 1.66
C ASN A 169 -14.48 8.91 2.10
N LEU A 170 -15.63 9.54 1.86
CA LEU A 170 -15.85 10.92 2.26
C LEU A 170 -15.76 11.10 3.78
N GLU A 171 -16.37 10.21 4.55
CA GLU A 171 -16.29 10.23 6.02
C GLU A 171 -14.83 10.12 6.51
N ARG A 172 -14.03 9.19 5.96
CA ARG A 172 -12.64 9.00 6.35
C ARG A 172 -11.77 10.21 5.98
N ILE A 173 -11.96 10.78 4.78
CA ILE A 173 -11.25 11.98 4.34
C ILE A 173 -11.58 13.14 5.27
N LEU A 174 -12.85 13.38 5.57
CA LEU A 174 -13.30 14.45 6.47
C LEU A 174 -12.74 14.27 7.89
N THR A 175 -12.76 13.04 8.41
CA THR A 175 -12.23 12.73 9.74
C THR A 175 -10.72 12.94 9.79
N SER A 176 -9.98 12.46 8.80
CA SER A 176 -8.54 12.65 8.71
C SER A 176 -8.15 14.12 8.60
N TYR A 177 -8.88 14.90 7.82
CA TYR A 177 -8.68 16.33 7.69
C TYR A 177 -8.99 17.07 9.00
N SER A 178 -10.07 16.74 9.68
CA SER A 178 -10.44 17.32 10.99
C SER A 178 -9.38 17.05 12.06
N LEU A 179 -8.86 15.83 12.12
CA LEU A 179 -7.77 15.45 13.04
C LEU A 179 -6.48 16.21 12.73
N SER A 180 -6.14 16.38 11.46
CA SER A 180 -4.97 17.15 11.05
C SER A 180 -5.08 18.62 11.45
N LEU A 181 -6.25 19.24 11.27
CA LEU A 181 -6.51 20.63 11.70
C LEU A 181 -6.46 20.79 13.23
N GLY A 182 -6.98 19.81 13.96
CA GLY A 182 -6.93 19.78 15.42
C GLY A 182 -5.50 19.79 15.94
N ASN A 183 -4.64 18.94 15.38
CA ASN A 183 -3.22 18.85 15.74
C ASN A 183 -2.43 20.13 15.38
N MET A 184 -2.73 20.77 14.23
CA MET A 184 -2.10 22.03 13.87
C MET A 184 -2.48 23.17 14.84
N LYS A 185 -3.74 23.23 15.31
CA LYS A 185 -4.14 24.23 16.31
C LYS A 185 -3.44 24.04 17.64
N GLN A 186 -3.21 22.81 18.10
CA GLN A 186 -2.47 22.54 19.31
C GLN A 186 -0.99 22.92 19.21
N SER A 187 -0.35 22.69 18.06
CA SER A 187 1.07 23.06 17.85
C SER A 187 1.31 24.57 17.71
N VAL A 188 0.28 25.37 17.43
CA VAL A 188 0.36 26.84 17.35
C VAL A 188 0.12 27.49 18.72
N LEU A 189 -0.51 26.76 19.65
CA LEU A 189 -0.85 27.27 20.99
C LEU A 189 0.15 26.83 22.07
N SER A 190 1.11 25.95 21.72
CA SER A 190 2.25 25.51 22.56
C SER A 190 3.53 26.26 22.20
#